data_5be75d805df830a2b7257d4e6420ba1f
#
_entry.id   5be75d805df830a2b7257d4e6420ba1f
#
_cell.length_a   1.000
_cell.length_b   1.000
_cell.length_c   1.000
_cell.angle_alpha   90.00
_cell.angle_beta   90.00
_cell.angle_gamma   90.00
#
_symmetry.space_group_name_H-M   'P 1'
#
loop_
_entity.id
_entity.type
_entity.pdbx_description
1 polymer ?
#
loop_
_entity_poly.entity_id
_entity_poly.type
_entity_poly.pdbx_seq_one_letter_code
_entity_poly.pdbx_strand_id
1 'polypeptide(L)'
;MKMNQDMIYPWQQMDWQRLLKQSDMLAHAWLFYGNKYIGKSVFVMAYAKALLCENSQGAMRSACGHCQSCLLFAVGNHPDLYVIDDQENEQITQHQAMINIESVREVIEKVQLSSQLSGFKVVFIHPVEAMSVQAANALLKELEEPVSQTIFLLLSHRKESVLPTIVSRCRSFMLLPPKEEAVCDYLQHTMGIERDSARRKLFFSSGAPFASKHFPQALYDAFVQCMLQPKLLGILDFAQRYALEKQPLIYFFDWIYKWLADMILCLEEHGVRFNVYVQKEMHHLVQGLKLSHVWALLDQSNKVAYYQQTALNARLQIESILLAYLLLSLEKDSL
;
A
#
# COMPACT_ATOMS: atom_id res chain seq x y z
N MET A 1 -13.15 -3.33 14.37
CA MET A 1 -14.04 -2.27 13.84
C MET A 1 -14.77 -2.88 12.65
N LYS A 2 -16.07 -3.18 12.75
CA LYS A 2 -16.82 -3.76 11.62
C LYS A 2 -16.77 -2.76 10.47
N MET A 3 -16.00 -3.07 9.43
CA MET A 3 -15.96 -2.28 8.21
C MET A 3 -17.36 -2.29 7.61
N ASN A 4 -17.88 -1.12 7.33
CA ASN A 4 -19.11 -0.97 6.54
C ASN A 4 -18.73 -1.38 5.11
N GLN A 5 -18.81 -2.69 4.81
CA GLN A 5 -18.37 -3.32 3.55
C GLN A 5 -19.25 -2.92 2.35
N ASP A 6 -20.18 -2.02 2.55
CA ASP A 6 -21.21 -1.70 1.58
C ASP A 6 -20.95 -0.45 0.75
N MET A 7 -19.90 0.31 1.01
CA MET A 7 -19.63 1.55 0.26
C MET A 7 -18.15 1.69 -0.09
N ILE A 8 -17.89 1.89 -1.36
CA ILE A 8 -16.58 2.34 -1.84
C ILE A 8 -16.26 3.74 -1.27
N TYR A 9 -14.98 4.04 -1.12
CA TYR A 9 -14.57 5.36 -0.65
C TYR A 9 -14.90 6.47 -1.65
N PRO A 10 -15.13 7.72 -1.21
CA PRO A 10 -15.52 8.83 -2.10
C PRO A 10 -14.57 9.02 -3.29
N TRP A 11 -13.27 8.86 -3.08
CA TRP A 11 -12.26 8.99 -4.14
C TRP A 11 -12.27 7.84 -5.15
N GLN A 12 -12.94 6.73 -4.86
CA GLN A 12 -13.03 5.55 -5.73
C GLN A 12 -14.25 5.58 -6.66
N GLN A 13 -15.13 6.57 -6.54
CA GLN A 13 -16.34 6.64 -7.35
C GLN A 13 -16.04 6.74 -8.85
N MET A 14 -15.02 7.51 -9.25
CA MET A 14 -14.61 7.60 -10.64
C MET A 14 -14.06 6.26 -11.17
N ASP A 15 -13.28 5.56 -10.35
CA ASP A 15 -12.76 4.24 -10.69
C ASP A 15 -13.92 3.22 -10.81
N TRP A 16 -14.92 3.31 -9.94
CA TRP A 16 -16.11 2.47 -10.01
C TRP A 16 -16.87 2.66 -11.34
N GLN A 17 -17.14 3.90 -11.72
CA GLN A 17 -17.77 4.19 -13.01
C GLN A 17 -16.93 3.71 -14.20
N ARG A 18 -15.61 3.85 -14.12
CA ARG A 18 -14.69 3.36 -15.14
C ARG A 18 -14.70 1.83 -15.23
N LEU A 19 -14.77 1.13 -14.10
CA LEU A 19 -14.87 -0.33 -14.04
C LEU A 19 -16.19 -0.81 -14.68
N LEU A 20 -17.31 -0.18 -14.33
CA LEU A 20 -18.61 -0.54 -14.86
C LEU A 20 -18.69 -0.37 -16.38
N LYS A 21 -18.12 0.70 -16.93
CA LYS A 21 -18.04 0.90 -18.38
C LYS A 21 -17.21 -0.16 -19.11
N GLN A 22 -16.26 -0.77 -18.41
CA GLN A 22 -15.41 -1.84 -18.96
C GLN A 22 -16.01 -3.24 -18.77
N SER A 23 -17.04 -3.38 -17.94
CA SER A 23 -17.64 -4.67 -17.56
C SER A 23 -18.64 -5.23 -18.56
N ASP A 24 -18.91 -4.54 -19.68
CA ASP A 24 -19.80 -5.04 -20.75
C ASP A 24 -19.31 -6.38 -21.34
N MET A 25 -18.01 -6.69 -21.22
CA MET A 25 -17.45 -8.02 -21.41
C MET A 25 -16.88 -8.50 -20.06
N LEU A 26 -17.61 -9.38 -19.37
CA LEU A 26 -17.15 -10.01 -18.13
C LEU A 26 -15.84 -10.76 -18.40
N ALA A 27 -14.72 -10.12 -18.07
CA ALA A 27 -13.44 -10.83 -18.05
C ALA A 27 -13.47 -11.82 -16.88
N HIS A 28 -13.06 -13.05 -17.13
CA HIS A 28 -12.98 -14.11 -16.11
C HIS A 28 -11.87 -13.87 -15.10
N ALA A 29 -10.88 -13.02 -15.40
CA ALA A 29 -9.78 -12.68 -14.52
C ALA A 29 -9.45 -11.19 -14.58
N TRP A 30 -9.40 -10.56 -13.40
CA TRP A 30 -9.05 -9.16 -13.22
C TRP A 30 -7.82 -9.05 -12.33
N LEU A 31 -6.87 -8.19 -12.72
CA LEU A 31 -5.76 -7.78 -11.88
C LEU A 31 -5.95 -6.30 -11.49
N PHE A 32 -6.42 -6.08 -10.26
CA PHE A 32 -6.48 -4.75 -9.66
C PHE A 32 -5.14 -4.40 -9.04
N TYR A 33 -4.64 -3.21 -9.31
CA TYR A 33 -3.36 -2.78 -8.73
C TYR A 33 -3.34 -1.27 -8.43
N GLY A 34 -2.43 -0.85 -7.59
CA GLY A 34 -2.26 0.55 -7.18
C GLY A 34 -1.57 0.65 -5.81
N ASN A 35 -1.30 1.86 -5.35
CA ASN A 35 -0.55 2.12 -4.12
C ASN A 35 -1.15 1.42 -2.90
N LYS A 36 -0.31 1.02 -1.92
CA LYS A 36 -0.78 0.48 -0.63
C LYS A 36 -1.67 1.50 0.08
N TYR A 37 -2.56 1.01 0.92
CA TYR A 37 -3.37 1.81 1.87
C TYR A 37 -4.31 2.86 1.25
N ILE A 38 -4.70 2.69 -0.01
CA ILE A 38 -5.72 3.54 -0.67
C ILE A 38 -7.14 2.96 -0.63
N GLY A 39 -7.33 1.83 0.08
CA GLY A 39 -8.64 1.17 0.21
C GLY A 39 -8.98 0.22 -0.94
N LYS A 40 -7.97 -0.35 -1.63
CA LYS A 40 -8.19 -1.24 -2.78
C LYS A 40 -9.02 -2.48 -2.45
N SER A 41 -8.76 -3.12 -1.31
CA SER A 41 -9.48 -4.34 -0.90
C SER A 41 -10.99 -4.08 -0.77
N VAL A 42 -11.37 -2.93 -0.19
CA VAL A 42 -12.79 -2.52 -0.07
C VAL A 42 -13.41 -2.37 -1.45
N PHE A 43 -12.71 -1.75 -2.39
CA PHE A 43 -13.18 -1.57 -3.77
C PHE A 43 -13.42 -2.92 -4.47
N VAL A 44 -12.44 -3.82 -4.40
CA VAL A 44 -12.53 -5.14 -5.05
C VAL A 44 -13.61 -6.01 -4.39
N MET A 45 -13.73 -5.96 -3.06
CA MET A 45 -14.79 -6.66 -2.34
C MET A 45 -16.18 -6.11 -2.65
N ALA A 46 -16.33 -4.79 -2.84
CA ALA A 46 -17.59 -4.21 -3.32
C ALA A 46 -17.95 -4.70 -4.72
N TYR A 47 -16.95 -4.87 -5.61
CA TYR A 47 -17.16 -5.46 -6.92
C TYR A 47 -17.52 -6.95 -6.84
N ALA A 48 -16.85 -7.73 -5.99
CA ALA A 48 -17.20 -9.12 -5.70
C ALA A 48 -18.66 -9.25 -5.23
N LYS A 49 -19.09 -8.38 -4.29
CA LYS A 49 -20.47 -8.34 -3.80
C LYS A 49 -21.48 -8.02 -4.93
N ALA A 50 -21.13 -7.11 -5.83
CA ALA A 50 -21.98 -6.79 -6.98
C ALA A 50 -22.10 -7.94 -7.98
N LEU A 51 -21.02 -8.70 -8.20
CA LEU A 51 -21.02 -9.88 -9.07
C LEU A 51 -21.86 -11.04 -8.49
N LEU A 52 -21.83 -11.22 -7.17
CA LEU A 52 -22.56 -12.27 -6.46
C LEU A 52 -24.01 -11.90 -6.13
N CYS A 53 -24.43 -10.65 -6.30
CA CYS A 53 -25.77 -10.20 -5.99
C CYS A 53 -26.81 -10.79 -6.95
N GLU A 54 -27.84 -11.47 -6.41
CA GLU A 54 -28.93 -12.08 -7.21
C GLU A 54 -29.75 -11.07 -8.00
N ASN A 55 -29.86 -9.85 -7.49
CA ASN A 55 -30.65 -8.77 -8.10
C ASN A 55 -29.81 -7.79 -8.91
N SER A 56 -28.52 -8.08 -9.15
CA SER A 56 -27.63 -7.24 -9.93
C SER A 56 -27.93 -7.40 -11.41
N GLN A 57 -28.71 -6.48 -11.98
CA GLN A 57 -29.06 -6.49 -13.40
C GLN A 57 -28.50 -5.27 -14.15
N GLY A 58 -27.98 -5.52 -15.35
CA GLY A 58 -27.59 -4.49 -16.32
C GLY A 58 -26.22 -3.85 -16.13
N ALA A 59 -25.98 -2.76 -16.85
CA ALA A 59 -24.70 -2.05 -16.93
C ALA A 59 -24.28 -1.35 -15.62
N MET A 60 -25.23 -1.10 -14.71
CA MET A 60 -24.95 -0.55 -13.36
C MET A 60 -25.01 -1.66 -12.31
N ARG A 61 -23.98 -2.49 -12.27
CA ARG A 61 -23.87 -3.53 -11.24
C ARG A 61 -23.60 -2.92 -9.88
N SER A 62 -24.65 -2.72 -9.09
CA SER A 62 -24.54 -2.43 -7.66
C SER A 62 -25.21 -3.55 -6.87
N ALA A 63 -24.63 -3.93 -5.75
CA ALA A 63 -25.25 -4.91 -4.85
C ALA A 63 -26.52 -4.31 -4.24
N CYS A 64 -27.62 -5.07 -4.21
CA CYS A 64 -28.89 -4.59 -3.66
C CYS A 64 -28.90 -4.46 -2.12
N GLY A 65 -27.99 -5.15 -1.44
CA GLY A 65 -27.84 -5.11 0.02
C GLY A 65 -28.85 -5.96 0.82
N HIS A 66 -29.91 -6.50 0.21
CA HIS A 66 -31.01 -7.17 0.91
C HIS A 66 -31.35 -8.58 0.42
N CYS A 67 -30.81 -9.05 -0.72
CA CYS A 67 -30.99 -10.44 -1.15
C CYS A 67 -30.17 -11.40 -0.26
N GLN A 68 -30.48 -12.69 -0.35
CA GLN A 68 -29.81 -13.71 0.46
C GLN A 68 -28.28 -13.69 0.25
N SER A 69 -27.82 -13.61 -0.99
CA SER A 69 -26.41 -13.47 -1.33
C SER A 69 -25.76 -12.25 -0.64
N CYS A 70 -26.39 -11.07 -0.72
CA CYS A 70 -25.85 -9.86 -0.09
C CYS A 70 -25.79 -9.95 1.44
N LEU A 71 -26.75 -10.62 2.08
CA LEU A 71 -26.76 -10.82 3.54
C LEU A 71 -25.67 -11.77 3.99
N LEU A 72 -25.48 -12.90 3.27
CA LEU A 72 -24.41 -13.85 3.54
C LEU A 72 -23.04 -13.25 3.30
N PHE A 73 -22.90 -12.42 2.25
CA PHE A 73 -21.67 -11.66 1.99
C PHE A 73 -21.34 -10.72 3.16
N ALA A 74 -22.32 -10.01 3.69
CA ALA A 74 -22.11 -9.04 4.78
C ALA A 74 -21.64 -9.70 6.09
N VAL A 75 -22.01 -10.96 6.33
CA VAL A 75 -21.51 -11.74 7.49
C VAL A 75 -20.25 -12.54 7.21
N GLY A 76 -19.70 -12.46 5.98
CA GLY A 76 -18.48 -13.17 5.59
C GLY A 76 -18.62 -14.66 5.27
N ASN A 77 -19.86 -15.15 5.10
CA ASN A 77 -20.19 -16.57 4.93
C ASN A 77 -20.83 -16.89 3.57
N HIS A 78 -20.47 -16.15 2.52
CA HIS A 78 -21.02 -16.43 1.19
C HIS A 78 -20.40 -17.70 0.61
N PRO A 79 -21.20 -18.71 0.20
CA PRO A 79 -20.69 -20.02 -0.22
C PRO A 79 -19.93 -19.99 -1.56
N ASP A 80 -20.23 -19.00 -2.42
CA ASP A 80 -19.59 -18.85 -3.73
C ASP A 80 -18.47 -17.78 -3.74
N LEU A 81 -18.04 -17.29 -2.54
CA LEU A 81 -16.91 -16.40 -2.38
C LEU A 81 -15.74 -17.13 -1.71
N TYR A 82 -14.64 -17.21 -2.42
CA TYR A 82 -13.39 -17.81 -1.92
C TYR A 82 -12.35 -16.72 -1.77
N VAL A 83 -11.82 -16.57 -0.55
CA VAL A 83 -10.87 -15.51 -0.20
C VAL A 83 -9.55 -16.14 0.22
N ILE A 84 -8.47 -15.72 -0.44
CA ILE A 84 -7.09 -15.96 -0.01
C ILE A 84 -6.53 -14.56 0.31
N ASP A 85 -6.59 -14.18 1.58
CA ASP A 85 -6.11 -12.89 2.07
C ASP A 85 -5.10 -13.12 3.20
N ASP A 86 -3.89 -12.62 3.00
CA ASP A 86 -2.80 -12.77 3.97
C ASP A 86 -2.74 -11.61 4.98
N GLN A 87 -3.73 -10.73 4.99
CA GLN A 87 -3.76 -9.56 5.90
C GLN A 87 -4.01 -9.91 7.37
N GLU A 88 -4.45 -11.12 7.72
CA GLU A 88 -4.64 -11.50 9.13
C GLU A 88 -3.33 -11.61 9.92
N ASN A 89 -2.19 -11.65 9.25
CA ASN A 89 -0.86 -11.76 9.85
C ASN A 89 -0.11 -10.42 9.97
N GLU A 90 -0.79 -9.30 10.19
CA GLU A 90 -0.14 -7.99 10.44
C GLU A 90 0.85 -7.97 11.63
N GLN A 91 0.92 -9.05 12.41
CA GLN A 91 1.86 -9.21 13.54
C GLN A 91 3.14 -9.98 13.21
N ILE A 92 3.30 -10.50 12.00
CA ILE A 92 4.47 -11.32 11.65
C ILE A 92 5.59 -10.43 11.12
N THR A 93 6.52 -10.20 12.01
CA THR A 93 7.93 -9.85 11.79
C THR A 93 8.51 -10.47 10.52
N GLN A 94 9.02 -9.62 9.62
CA GLN A 94 10.12 -9.82 8.64
C GLN A 94 10.07 -11.00 7.64
N HIS A 95 9.20 -11.98 7.77
CA HIS A 95 8.92 -12.94 6.70
C HIS A 95 7.54 -12.61 6.14
N GLN A 96 7.51 -12.12 4.89
CA GLN A 96 6.26 -12.02 4.12
C GLN A 96 5.57 -13.36 4.21
N ALA A 97 4.40 -13.41 4.84
CA ALA A 97 3.58 -14.60 4.81
C ALA A 97 3.31 -14.90 3.34
N MET A 98 3.70 -16.08 2.92
CA MET A 98 3.71 -16.45 1.51
C MET A 98 2.46 -17.30 1.27
N ILE A 99 1.60 -16.84 0.35
CA ILE A 99 0.48 -17.64 -0.12
C ILE A 99 1.07 -18.92 -0.72
N ASN A 100 0.86 -20.02 -0.04
CA ASN A 100 1.41 -21.32 -0.41
C ASN A 100 0.56 -22.00 -1.51
N ILE A 101 1.11 -23.07 -2.10
CA ILE A 101 0.43 -23.82 -3.16
C ILE A 101 -0.82 -24.55 -2.64
N GLU A 102 -0.80 -25.01 -1.39
CA GLU A 102 -1.90 -25.75 -0.76
C GLU A 102 -3.15 -24.90 -0.68
N SER A 103 -3.03 -23.65 -0.22
CA SER A 103 -4.16 -22.71 -0.15
C SER A 103 -4.78 -22.44 -1.52
N VAL A 104 -3.94 -22.31 -2.55
CA VAL A 104 -4.43 -22.08 -3.92
C VAL A 104 -5.11 -23.34 -4.46
N ARG A 105 -4.56 -24.54 -4.25
CA ARG A 105 -5.15 -25.81 -4.68
C ARG A 105 -6.50 -26.07 -4.01
N GLU A 106 -6.60 -25.83 -2.71
CA GLU A 106 -7.86 -25.96 -1.97
C GLU A 106 -8.98 -25.09 -2.58
N VAL A 107 -8.66 -23.87 -2.95
CA VAL A 107 -9.63 -22.97 -3.61
C VAL A 107 -9.96 -23.47 -5.02
N ILE A 108 -8.97 -23.93 -5.80
CA ILE A 108 -9.20 -24.49 -7.12
C ILE A 108 -10.14 -25.72 -7.05
N GLU A 109 -9.94 -26.63 -6.09
CA GLU A 109 -10.82 -27.78 -5.89
C GLU A 109 -12.26 -27.37 -5.56
N LYS A 110 -12.43 -26.38 -4.66
CA LYS A 110 -13.76 -25.85 -4.31
C LYS A 110 -14.47 -25.19 -5.50
N VAL A 111 -13.72 -24.51 -6.35
CA VAL A 111 -14.26 -23.84 -7.54
C VAL A 111 -14.74 -24.84 -8.61
N GLN A 112 -14.27 -26.07 -8.61
CA GLN A 112 -14.78 -27.14 -9.51
C GLN A 112 -16.23 -27.51 -9.22
N LEU A 113 -16.74 -27.24 -8.03
CA LEU A 113 -18.14 -27.47 -7.68
C LEU A 113 -19.04 -26.42 -8.35
N SER A 114 -20.31 -26.75 -8.53
CA SER A 114 -21.31 -25.80 -9.04
C SER A 114 -21.57 -24.68 -8.03
N SER A 115 -21.90 -23.47 -8.52
CA SER A 115 -22.34 -22.36 -7.69
C SER A 115 -23.58 -22.73 -6.87
N GLN A 116 -23.66 -22.26 -5.63
CA GLN A 116 -24.75 -22.61 -4.71
C GLN A 116 -25.91 -21.59 -4.73
N LEU A 117 -25.62 -20.30 -5.02
CA LEU A 117 -26.64 -19.24 -4.94
C LEU A 117 -26.68 -18.35 -6.17
N SER A 118 -25.56 -17.73 -6.54
CA SER A 118 -25.53 -16.56 -7.44
C SER A 118 -25.30 -16.91 -8.91
N GLY A 119 -25.06 -18.17 -9.25
CA GLY A 119 -24.63 -18.58 -10.58
C GLY A 119 -23.18 -18.24 -10.90
N PHE A 120 -22.56 -17.28 -10.20
CA PHE A 120 -21.15 -16.97 -10.29
C PHE A 120 -20.38 -17.44 -9.04
N LYS A 121 -19.10 -17.79 -9.25
CA LYS A 121 -18.11 -18.04 -8.20
C LYS A 121 -17.06 -16.95 -8.28
N VAL A 122 -16.69 -16.37 -7.16
CA VAL A 122 -15.67 -15.33 -7.10
C VAL A 122 -14.50 -15.80 -6.25
N VAL A 123 -13.31 -15.74 -6.82
CA VAL A 123 -12.05 -16.03 -6.13
C VAL A 123 -11.30 -14.70 -5.94
N PHE A 124 -11.11 -14.29 -4.70
CA PHE A 124 -10.34 -13.10 -4.35
C PHE A 124 -8.99 -13.49 -3.76
N ILE A 125 -7.89 -13.01 -4.36
CA ILE A 125 -6.52 -13.29 -3.91
C ILE A 125 -5.80 -11.97 -3.63
N HIS A 126 -5.27 -11.80 -2.40
CA HIS A 126 -4.60 -10.60 -1.94
C HIS A 126 -3.52 -10.89 -0.87
N PRO A 127 -2.33 -10.34 -1.00
CA PRO A 127 -1.77 -9.74 -2.22
C PRO A 127 -1.19 -10.80 -3.16
N VAL A 128 -1.40 -10.61 -4.46
CA VAL A 128 -0.96 -11.57 -5.50
C VAL A 128 0.56 -11.78 -5.50
N GLU A 129 1.31 -10.73 -5.24
CA GLU A 129 2.77 -10.77 -5.13
C GLU A 129 3.31 -11.58 -3.95
N ALA A 130 2.45 -11.97 -2.98
CA ALA A 130 2.83 -12.85 -1.88
C ALA A 130 2.71 -14.35 -2.24
N MET A 131 2.22 -14.69 -3.43
CA MET A 131 2.18 -16.07 -3.87
C MET A 131 3.58 -16.63 -4.11
N SER A 132 3.80 -17.88 -3.66
CA SER A 132 4.97 -18.64 -4.09
C SER A 132 4.92 -18.89 -5.60
N VAL A 133 6.08 -19.14 -6.23
CA VAL A 133 6.14 -19.45 -7.67
C VAL A 133 5.29 -20.67 -8.00
N GLN A 134 5.28 -21.68 -7.10
CA GLN A 134 4.47 -22.88 -7.27
C GLN A 134 2.96 -22.59 -7.18
N ALA A 135 2.53 -21.72 -6.24
CA ALA A 135 1.15 -21.29 -6.10
C ALA A 135 0.68 -20.53 -7.35
N ALA A 136 1.51 -19.59 -7.81
CA ALA A 136 1.23 -18.82 -9.02
C ALA A 136 1.10 -19.73 -10.27
N ASN A 137 2.00 -20.69 -10.43
CA ASN A 137 1.93 -21.65 -11.55
C ASN A 137 0.69 -22.56 -11.48
N ALA A 138 0.26 -22.96 -10.27
CA ALA A 138 -0.98 -23.73 -10.11
C ALA A 138 -2.21 -22.94 -10.55
N LEU A 139 -2.20 -21.62 -10.36
CA LEU A 139 -3.30 -20.72 -10.76
C LEU A 139 -3.38 -20.51 -12.28
N LEU A 140 -2.25 -20.60 -13.01
CA LEU A 140 -2.21 -20.25 -14.45
C LEU A 140 -3.22 -21.04 -15.28
N LYS A 141 -3.40 -22.33 -15.00
CA LYS A 141 -4.34 -23.19 -15.73
C LYS A 141 -5.79 -22.66 -15.61
N GLU A 142 -6.19 -22.29 -14.41
CA GLU A 142 -7.53 -21.76 -14.14
C GLU A 142 -7.72 -20.35 -14.73
N LEU A 143 -6.63 -19.58 -14.90
CA LEU A 143 -6.67 -18.28 -15.56
C LEU A 143 -6.74 -18.41 -17.08
N GLU A 144 -6.28 -19.51 -17.68
CA GLU A 144 -6.39 -19.81 -19.13
C GLU A 144 -7.75 -20.38 -19.49
N GLU A 145 -8.17 -21.39 -18.74
CA GLU A 145 -9.40 -22.15 -19.00
C GLU A 145 -10.24 -22.22 -17.72
N PRO A 146 -10.90 -21.11 -17.33
CA PRO A 146 -11.63 -21.07 -16.08
C PRO A 146 -12.84 -21.99 -16.10
N VAL A 147 -13.13 -22.59 -14.95
CA VAL A 147 -14.39 -23.30 -14.72
C VAL A 147 -15.55 -22.33 -14.98
N SER A 148 -16.61 -22.83 -15.62
CA SER A 148 -17.78 -22.02 -15.98
C SER A 148 -18.25 -21.11 -14.82
N GLN A 149 -18.55 -19.87 -15.13
CA GLN A 149 -19.07 -18.86 -14.20
C GLN A 149 -18.11 -18.52 -13.03
N THR A 150 -16.82 -18.74 -13.19
CA THR A 150 -15.81 -18.37 -12.20
C THR A 150 -15.11 -17.08 -12.59
N ILE A 151 -14.99 -16.15 -11.63
CA ILE A 151 -14.32 -14.87 -11.80
C ILE A 151 -13.19 -14.73 -10.78
N PHE A 152 -11.97 -14.52 -11.27
CA PHE A 152 -10.79 -14.29 -10.44
C PHE A 152 -10.58 -12.79 -10.26
N LEU A 153 -10.51 -12.33 -9.02
CA LEU A 153 -10.22 -10.96 -8.62
C LEU A 153 -8.87 -10.96 -7.90
N LEU A 154 -7.83 -10.63 -8.63
CA LEU A 154 -6.46 -10.57 -8.12
C LEU A 154 -6.13 -9.14 -7.73
N LEU A 155 -5.57 -8.94 -6.53
CA LEU A 155 -5.22 -7.62 -6.02
C LEU A 155 -3.73 -7.54 -5.70
N SER A 156 -3.06 -6.55 -6.29
CA SER A 156 -1.64 -6.27 -6.08
C SER A 156 -1.39 -4.85 -5.59
N HIS A 157 -0.28 -4.63 -4.93
CA HIS A 157 0.21 -3.29 -4.59
C HIS A 157 1.07 -2.69 -5.71
N ARG A 158 1.75 -3.54 -6.49
CA ARG A 158 2.61 -3.15 -7.62
C ARG A 158 2.48 -4.16 -8.75
N LYS A 159 2.08 -3.70 -9.92
CA LYS A 159 1.93 -4.57 -11.09
C LYS A 159 3.24 -5.25 -11.48
N GLU A 160 4.35 -4.55 -11.31
CA GLU A 160 5.71 -5.01 -11.66
C GLU A 160 6.19 -6.16 -10.77
N SER A 161 5.58 -6.33 -9.59
CA SER A 161 5.89 -7.43 -8.66
C SER A 161 5.10 -8.71 -8.96
N VAL A 162 4.14 -8.65 -9.89
CA VAL A 162 3.32 -9.80 -10.31
C VAL A 162 3.99 -10.52 -11.47
N LEU A 163 3.98 -11.84 -11.48
CA LEU A 163 4.55 -12.63 -12.57
C LEU A 163 3.95 -12.23 -13.93
N PRO A 164 4.76 -11.98 -14.97
CA PRO A 164 4.28 -11.60 -16.29
C PRO A 164 3.27 -12.58 -16.89
N THR A 165 3.38 -13.86 -16.55
CA THR A 165 2.46 -14.93 -16.95
C THR A 165 1.04 -14.76 -16.40
N ILE A 166 0.89 -14.21 -15.18
CA ILE A 166 -0.41 -13.85 -14.61
C ILE A 166 -0.92 -12.56 -15.25
N VAL A 167 -0.06 -11.55 -15.36
CA VAL A 167 -0.43 -10.23 -15.94
C VAL A 167 -1.00 -10.38 -17.36
N SER A 168 -0.41 -11.27 -18.18
CA SER A 168 -0.85 -11.49 -19.57
C SER A 168 -2.23 -12.13 -19.69
N ARG A 169 -2.71 -12.83 -18.66
CA ARG A 169 -3.99 -13.55 -18.63
C ARG A 169 -5.09 -12.79 -17.89
N CYS A 170 -4.75 -11.69 -17.25
CA CYS A 170 -5.70 -10.89 -16.48
C CYS A 170 -5.96 -9.55 -17.15
N ARG A 171 -7.21 -9.12 -17.10
CA ARG A 171 -7.54 -7.74 -17.45
C ARG A 171 -7.04 -6.81 -16.33
N SER A 172 -6.06 -5.99 -16.64
CA SER A 172 -5.45 -5.08 -15.69
C SER A 172 -6.30 -3.85 -15.43
N PHE A 173 -6.53 -3.51 -14.16
CA PHE A 173 -7.27 -2.32 -13.74
C PHE A 173 -6.48 -1.57 -12.67
N MET A 174 -6.01 -0.37 -13.02
CA MET A 174 -5.30 0.51 -12.09
C MET A 174 -6.29 1.32 -11.26
N LEU A 175 -6.18 1.22 -9.93
CA LEU A 175 -6.84 2.13 -9.00
C LEU A 175 -5.97 3.36 -8.80
N LEU A 176 -6.54 4.52 -9.07
CA LEU A 176 -5.83 5.78 -9.02
C LEU A 176 -5.56 6.22 -7.56
N PRO A 177 -4.43 6.90 -7.30
CA PRO A 177 -4.21 7.51 -6.00
C PRO A 177 -5.32 8.54 -5.73
N PRO A 178 -5.83 8.62 -4.50
CA PRO A 178 -6.88 9.54 -4.14
C PRO A 178 -6.40 11.00 -4.24
N LYS A 179 -7.31 11.90 -4.60
CA LYS A 179 -7.05 13.34 -4.52
C LYS A 179 -7.02 13.77 -3.06
N GLU A 180 -6.07 14.62 -2.70
CA GLU A 180 -5.85 15.11 -1.33
C GLU A 180 -7.14 15.66 -0.70
N GLU A 181 -7.86 16.51 -1.44
CA GLU A 181 -9.10 17.14 -0.95
C GLU A 181 -10.15 16.11 -0.53
N ALA A 182 -10.43 15.12 -1.38
CA ALA A 182 -11.44 14.08 -1.11
C ALA A 182 -11.07 13.23 0.12
N VAL A 183 -9.78 13.03 0.38
CA VAL A 183 -9.32 12.30 1.55
C VAL A 183 -9.41 13.16 2.80
N CYS A 184 -8.99 14.43 2.75
CA CYS A 184 -9.09 15.35 3.87
C CYS A 184 -10.55 15.52 4.33
N ASP A 185 -11.46 15.71 3.38
CA ASP A 185 -12.89 15.81 3.66
C ASP A 185 -13.42 14.53 4.33
N TYR A 186 -13.06 13.36 3.80
CA TYR A 186 -13.46 12.07 4.40
C TYR A 186 -12.92 11.88 5.82
N LEU A 187 -11.63 12.16 6.05
CA LEU A 187 -11.01 12.03 7.36
C LEU A 187 -11.60 13.00 8.39
N GLN A 188 -11.92 14.22 7.96
CA GLN A 188 -12.57 15.22 8.78
C GLN A 188 -13.99 14.78 9.18
N HIS A 189 -14.82 14.38 8.22
CA HIS A 189 -16.23 14.02 8.47
C HIS A 189 -16.39 12.67 9.18
N THR A 190 -15.51 11.69 8.89
CA THR A 190 -15.69 10.32 9.40
C THR A 190 -14.88 10.05 10.66
N MET A 191 -13.72 10.67 10.81
CA MET A 191 -12.80 10.42 11.93
C MET A 191 -12.61 11.64 12.83
N GLY A 192 -13.20 12.78 12.52
CA GLY A 192 -13.07 14.03 13.31
C GLY A 192 -11.64 14.59 13.29
N ILE A 193 -10.82 14.22 12.28
CA ILE A 193 -9.43 14.68 12.18
C ILE A 193 -9.44 16.07 11.56
N GLU A 194 -8.79 17.03 12.21
CA GLU A 194 -8.62 18.38 11.68
C GLU A 194 -7.94 18.36 10.31
N ARG A 195 -8.41 19.20 9.38
CA ARG A 195 -7.99 19.21 7.97
C ARG A 195 -6.47 19.35 7.78
N ASP A 196 -5.82 20.22 8.56
CA ASP A 196 -4.36 20.39 8.50
C ASP A 196 -3.61 19.17 9.03
N SER A 197 -4.17 18.49 10.04
CA SER A 197 -3.64 17.23 10.54
C SER A 197 -3.83 16.09 9.54
N ALA A 198 -4.99 16.04 8.87
CA ALA A 198 -5.26 15.08 7.80
C ALA A 198 -4.32 15.29 6.60
N ARG A 199 -4.10 16.53 6.20
CA ARG A 199 -3.18 16.92 5.14
C ARG A 199 -1.76 16.48 5.46
N ARG A 200 -1.26 16.78 6.66
CA ARG A 200 0.06 16.31 7.13
C ARG A 200 0.18 14.80 7.05
N LYS A 201 -0.79 14.04 7.58
CA LYS A 201 -0.80 12.58 7.52
C LYS A 201 -0.75 12.04 6.09
N LEU A 202 -1.46 12.67 5.14
CA LEU A 202 -1.43 12.29 3.74
C LEU A 202 -0.07 12.53 3.09
N PHE A 203 0.58 13.64 3.38
CA PHE A 203 1.93 13.91 2.89
C PHE A 203 2.91 12.83 3.36
N PHE A 204 2.86 12.43 4.64
CA PHE A 204 3.72 11.37 5.17
C PHE A 204 3.45 10.01 4.53
N SER A 205 2.20 9.72 4.22
CA SER A 205 1.79 8.44 3.65
C SER A 205 1.83 8.42 2.11
N SER A 206 2.48 9.39 1.47
CA SER A 206 2.51 9.51 0.00
C SER A 206 1.12 9.47 -0.64
N GLY A 207 0.15 10.13 0.01
CA GLY A 207 -1.23 10.19 -0.45
C GLY A 207 -2.08 8.96 -0.11
N ALA A 208 -1.60 8.07 0.76
CA ALA A 208 -2.32 6.86 1.17
C ALA A 208 -3.15 7.08 2.46
N PRO A 209 -4.49 7.16 2.39
CA PRO A 209 -5.36 7.56 3.52
C PRO A 209 -5.21 6.68 4.76
N PHE A 210 -4.98 5.38 4.56
CA PHE A 210 -4.99 4.39 5.62
C PHE A 210 -3.60 3.99 6.12
N ALA A 211 -2.52 4.51 5.52
CA ALA A 211 -1.16 4.26 6.01
C ALA A 211 -0.95 4.86 7.41
N SER A 212 -1.68 5.92 7.75
CA SER A 212 -1.54 6.60 9.05
C SER A 212 -2.00 5.77 10.27
N LYS A 213 -2.76 4.68 10.08
CA LYS A 213 -3.15 3.79 11.20
C LYS A 213 -1.97 3.05 11.80
N HIS A 214 -0.95 2.78 10.99
CA HIS A 214 0.26 2.04 11.36
C HIS A 214 1.51 2.94 11.37
N PHE A 215 1.31 4.27 11.22
CA PHE A 215 2.43 5.20 11.17
C PHE A 215 2.99 5.45 12.58
N PRO A 216 4.27 5.12 12.85
CA PRO A 216 4.88 5.30 14.16
C PRO A 216 5.23 6.77 14.41
N GLN A 217 4.22 7.60 14.72
CA GLN A 217 4.34 9.05 14.83
C GLN A 217 5.46 9.47 15.80
N ALA A 218 5.51 8.86 16.99
CA ALA A 218 6.52 9.21 18.00
C ALA A 218 7.95 8.90 17.54
N LEU A 219 8.13 7.87 16.73
CA LEU A 219 9.42 7.51 16.15
C LEU A 219 9.81 8.45 15.01
N TYR A 220 8.82 8.87 14.23
CA TYR A 220 9.01 9.87 13.17
C TYR A 220 9.37 11.25 13.75
N ASP A 221 8.71 11.67 14.82
CA ASP A 221 9.03 12.94 15.50
C ASP A 221 10.46 12.91 16.04
N ALA A 222 10.91 11.76 16.61
CA ALA A 222 12.27 11.56 17.01
C ALA A 222 13.28 11.61 15.84
N PHE A 223 12.89 11.04 14.67
CA PHE A 223 13.65 11.15 13.43
C PHE A 223 13.85 12.63 13.04
N VAL A 224 12.77 13.40 12.98
CA VAL A 224 12.82 14.82 12.60
C VAL A 224 13.72 15.61 13.56
N GLN A 225 13.61 15.38 14.86
CA GLN A 225 14.50 16.03 15.85
C GLN A 225 15.97 15.66 15.63
N CYS A 226 16.26 14.39 15.33
CA CYS A 226 17.60 13.93 15.00
C CYS A 226 18.15 14.59 13.74
N MET A 227 17.31 14.81 12.73
CA MET A 227 17.69 15.45 11.46
C MET A 227 17.87 16.97 11.58
N LEU A 228 17.07 17.63 12.43
CA LEU A 228 17.19 19.07 12.70
C LEU A 228 18.45 19.40 13.52
N GLN A 229 18.82 18.55 14.44
CA GLN A 229 19.97 18.71 15.31
C GLN A 229 20.83 17.46 15.35
N PRO A 230 21.56 17.16 14.26
CA PRO A 230 22.33 15.93 14.19
C PRO A 230 23.48 15.93 15.19
N LYS A 231 23.43 14.98 16.14
CA LYS A 231 24.47 14.74 17.15
C LYS A 231 24.73 13.25 17.22
N LEU A 232 26.00 12.87 17.42
CA LEU A 232 26.40 11.47 17.43
C LEU A 232 25.56 10.62 18.41
N LEU A 233 25.39 11.08 19.67
CA LEU A 233 24.58 10.37 20.66
C LEU A 233 23.11 10.24 20.24
N GLY A 234 22.51 11.31 19.71
CA GLY A 234 21.12 11.30 19.24
C GLY A 234 20.90 10.33 18.09
N ILE A 235 21.87 10.19 17.19
CA ILE A 235 21.83 9.21 16.09
C ILE A 235 21.85 7.78 16.62
N LEU A 236 22.76 7.48 17.55
CA LEU A 236 22.89 6.15 18.14
C LEU A 236 21.63 5.77 18.93
N ASP A 237 21.09 6.70 19.73
CA ASP A 237 19.86 6.50 20.50
C ASP A 237 18.65 6.27 19.57
N PHE A 238 18.52 7.07 18.51
CA PHE A 238 17.46 6.89 17.52
C PHE A 238 17.55 5.52 16.83
N ALA A 239 18.74 5.15 16.35
CA ALA A 239 18.94 3.87 15.65
C ALA A 239 18.65 2.68 16.58
N GLN A 240 19.05 2.75 17.85
CA GLN A 240 18.75 1.74 18.85
C GLN A 240 17.24 1.65 19.11
N ARG A 241 16.57 2.78 19.32
CA ARG A 241 15.12 2.85 19.54
C ARG A 241 14.35 2.27 18.34
N TYR A 242 14.73 2.65 17.11
CA TYR A 242 14.12 2.13 15.89
C TYR A 242 14.21 0.60 15.80
N ALA A 243 15.39 0.05 16.11
CA ALA A 243 15.62 -1.40 16.10
C ALA A 243 14.81 -2.13 17.21
N LEU A 244 14.66 -1.53 18.38
CA LEU A 244 13.86 -2.08 19.50
C LEU A 244 12.36 -2.09 19.17
N GLU A 245 11.84 -1.06 18.51
CA GLU A 245 10.43 -0.98 18.09
C GLU A 245 10.10 -1.90 16.92
N LYS A 246 11.11 -2.58 16.34
CA LYS A 246 10.97 -3.56 15.23
C LYS A 246 10.19 -3.02 14.04
N GLN A 247 10.27 -1.74 13.77
CA GLN A 247 9.60 -1.15 12.63
C GLN A 247 10.25 -1.59 11.31
N PRO A 248 9.47 -1.78 10.23
CA PRO A 248 10.01 -2.09 8.91
C PRO A 248 10.97 -1.00 8.43
N LEU A 249 12.18 -1.37 8.01
CA LEU A 249 13.20 -0.44 7.52
C LEU A 249 12.73 0.43 6.34
N ILE A 250 11.74 -0.05 5.60
CA ILE A 250 11.15 0.71 4.49
C ILE A 250 10.61 2.08 4.95
N TYR A 251 10.13 2.20 6.19
CA TYR A 251 9.69 3.49 6.72
C TYR A 251 10.87 4.45 6.92
N PHE A 252 11.98 3.98 7.49
CA PHE A 252 13.17 4.81 7.66
C PHE A 252 13.70 5.32 6.31
N PHE A 253 13.78 4.43 5.30
CA PHE A 253 14.26 4.82 3.97
C PHE A 253 13.29 5.77 3.25
N ASP A 254 11.98 5.65 3.44
CA ASP A 254 11.00 6.62 2.94
C ASP A 254 11.16 7.99 3.63
N TRP A 255 11.43 8.01 4.93
CA TRP A 255 11.62 9.25 5.68
C TRP A 255 12.90 9.98 5.26
N ILE A 256 14.02 9.25 5.17
CA ILE A 256 15.29 9.85 4.75
C ILE A 256 15.23 10.34 3.30
N TYR A 257 14.57 9.56 2.41
CA TYR A 257 14.34 9.99 1.04
C TYR A 257 13.57 11.32 0.97
N LYS A 258 12.45 11.42 1.68
CA LYS A 258 11.62 12.62 1.72
C LYS A 258 12.36 13.81 2.32
N TRP A 259 13.17 13.57 3.35
CA TRP A 259 14.00 14.61 3.96
C TRP A 259 15.04 15.15 2.99
N LEU A 260 15.81 14.29 2.36
CA LEU A 260 16.83 14.68 1.40
C LEU A 260 16.23 15.31 0.13
N ALA A 261 15.07 14.84 -0.32
CA ALA A 261 14.33 15.45 -1.43
C ALA A 261 13.90 16.88 -1.10
N ASP A 262 13.42 17.14 0.12
CA ASP A 262 13.10 18.51 0.56
C ASP A 262 14.34 19.39 0.65
N MET A 263 15.48 18.87 1.09
CA MET A 263 16.75 19.61 1.08
C MET A 263 17.16 20.00 -0.34
N ILE A 264 17.05 19.07 -1.30
CA ILE A 264 17.34 19.34 -2.72
C ILE A 264 16.40 20.42 -3.26
N LEU A 265 15.09 20.29 -3.02
CA LEU A 265 14.11 21.28 -3.45
C LEU A 265 14.40 22.68 -2.86
N CYS A 266 14.78 22.75 -1.58
CA CYS A 266 15.17 23.99 -0.94
C CYS A 266 16.44 24.63 -1.56
N LEU A 267 17.43 23.79 -1.90
CA LEU A 267 18.66 24.25 -2.56
C LEU A 267 18.39 24.77 -3.97
N GLU A 268 17.37 24.24 -4.64
CA GLU A 268 16.90 24.69 -5.97
C GLU A 268 15.81 25.76 -5.91
N GLU A 269 15.56 26.37 -4.74
CA GLU A 269 14.55 27.43 -4.51
C GLU A 269 13.09 27.02 -4.80
N HIS A 270 12.78 25.71 -4.81
CA HIS A 270 11.43 25.20 -5.05
C HIS A 270 10.58 25.02 -3.77
N GLY A 271 11.16 25.27 -2.58
CA GLY A 271 10.49 25.10 -1.29
C GLY A 271 10.33 23.64 -0.86
N VAL A 272 9.78 23.43 0.36
CA VAL A 272 9.59 22.13 0.98
C VAL A 272 8.30 21.46 0.50
N ARG A 273 8.36 20.19 0.17
CA ARG A 273 7.20 19.42 -0.29
C ARG A 273 6.64 18.49 0.77
N PHE A 274 7.49 17.77 1.49
CA PHE A 274 7.08 16.71 2.43
C PHE A 274 7.05 17.20 3.87
N ASN A 275 8.05 17.91 4.32
CA ASN A 275 8.23 18.39 5.70
C ASN A 275 7.87 19.87 5.86
N VAL A 276 6.70 20.26 5.36
CA VAL A 276 6.27 21.68 5.29
C VAL A 276 6.29 22.38 6.65
N TYR A 277 6.04 21.65 7.73
CA TYR A 277 6.01 22.20 9.10
C TYR A 277 7.39 22.57 9.67
N VAL A 278 8.48 22.11 9.06
CA VAL A 278 9.87 22.49 9.37
C VAL A 278 10.54 23.26 8.23
N GLN A 279 9.75 23.91 7.40
CA GLN A 279 10.26 24.63 6.21
C GLN A 279 11.30 25.69 6.57
N LYS A 280 11.08 26.43 7.65
CA LYS A 280 12.03 27.49 8.10
C LYS A 280 13.36 26.89 8.53
N GLU A 281 13.28 25.84 9.33
CA GLU A 281 14.46 25.09 9.81
C GLU A 281 15.20 24.43 8.65
N MET A 282 14.45 23.89 7.67
CA MET A 282 15.02 23.29 6.47
C MET A 282 15.82 24.30 5.65
N HIS A 283 15.28 25.52 5.45
CA HIS A 283 16.02 26.58 4.77
C HIS A 283 17.33 26.94 5.51
N HIS A 284 17.33 26.94 6.84
CA HIS A 284 18.56 27.15 7.60
C HIS A 284 19.54 25.97 7.49
N LEU A 285 19.03 24.75 7.47
CA LEU A 285 19.85 23.54 7.34
C LEU A 285 20.60 23.49 6.02
N VAL A 286 19.99 23.88 4.93
CA VAL A 286 20.60 23.78 3.60
C VAL A 286 21.56 24.93 3.27
N GLN A 287 21.57 26.01 4.04
CA GLN A 287 22.49 27.13 3.81
C GLN A 287 23.95 26.67 3.89
N GLY A 288 24.72 26.93 2.84
CA GLY A 288 26.12 26.55 2.74
C GLY A 288 26.37 25.10 2.28
N LEU A 289 25.32 24.28 2.13
CA LEU A 289 25.48 22.92 1.57
C LEU A 289 25.60 22.95 0.05
N LYS A 290 26.42 22.05 -0.49
CA LYS A 290 26.51 21.81 -1.94
C LYS A 290 25.46 20.77 -2.36
N LEU A 291 24.72 21.07 -3.40
CA LEU A 291 23.70 20.20 -3.97
C LEU A 291 24.26 18.81 -4.31
N SER A 292 25.49 18.72 -4.83
CA SER A 292 26.16 17.47 -5.16
C SER A 292 26.35 16.52 -3.94
N HIS A 293 26.57 17.08 -2.75
CA HIS A 293 26.77 16.28 -1.53
C HIS A 293 25.45 15.68 -1.05
N VAL A 294 24.34 16.44 -1.15
CA VAL A 294 23.00 15.93 -0.83
C VAL A 294 22.57 14.82 -1.80
N TRP A 295 22.85 14.98 -3.10
CA TRP A 295 22.63 13.95 -4.10
C TRP A 295 23.46 12.70 -3.85
N ALA A 296 24.73 12.84 -3.47
CA ALA A 296 25.57 11.68 -3.13
C ALA A 296 25.03 10.89 -1.95
N LEU A 297 24.52 11.57 -0.91
CA LEU A 297 23.90 10.93 0.24
C LEU A 297 22.58 10.24 -0.14
N LEU A 298 21.77 10.85 -1.00
CA LEU A 298 20.53 10.23 -1.50
C LEU A 298 20.84 8.94 -2.30
N ASP A 299 21.85 8.97 -3.17
CA ASP A 299 22.29 7.81 -3.93
C ASP A 299 22.82 6.69 -3.02
N GLN A 300 23.61 7.06 -2.00
CA GLN A 300 24.07 6.12 -0.97
C GLN A 300 22.87 5.48 -0.22
N SER A 301 21.89 6.28 0.20
CA SER A 301 20.68 5.79 0.86
C SER A 301 19.91 4.80 -0.01
N ASN A 302 19.75 5.11 -1.31
CA ASN A 302 19.07 4.24 -2.25
C ASN A 302 19.81 2.91 -2.46
N LYS A 303 21.14 2.94 -2.53
CA LYS A 303 21.97 1.72 -2.62
C LYS A 303 21.78 0.83 -1.38
N VAL A 304 21.84 1.40 -0.18
CA VAL A 304 21.60 0.64 1.07
C VAL A 304 20.18 0.10 1.11
N ALA A 305 19.17 0.88 0.69
CA ALA A 305 17.79 0.46 0.58
C ALA A 305 17.59 -0.72 -0.38
N TYR A 306 18.31 -0.74 -1.50
CA TYR A 306 18.25 -1.85 -2.47
C TYR A 306 18.73 -3.18 -1.89
N TYR A 307 19.74 -3.17 -1.04
CA TYR A 307 20.31 -4.36 -0.40
C TYR A 307 19.60 -4.79 0.89
N GLN A 308 18.42 -4.22 1.22
CA GLN A 308 17.63 -4.57 2.43
C GLN A 308 17.28 -6.06 2.55
N GLN A 309 17.24 -6.80 1.44
CA GLN A 309 16.92 -8.23 1.43
C GLN A 309 18.05 -9.12 2.00
N THR A 310 19.24 -8.57 2.22
CA THR A 310 20.33 -9.24 2.93
C THR A 310 20.14 -9.07 4.43
N ALA A 311 20.43 -10.11 5.21
CA ALA A 311 20.24 -10.17 6.68
C ALA A 311 21.14 -9.19 7.49
N LEU A 312 21.32 -7.95 7.01
CA LEU A 312 22.09 -6.92 7.66
C LEU A 312 21.28 -6.32 8.83
N ASN A 313 21.98 -6.05 9.93
CA ASN A 313 21.38 -5.45 11.12
C ASN A 313 20.78 -4.07 10.79
N ALA A 314 19.47 -3.93 11.03
CA ALA A 314 18.73 -2.69 10.79
C ALA A 314 19.36 -1.48 11.47
N ARG A 315 19.84 -1.64 12.72
CA ARG A 315 20.51 -0.59 13.48
C ARG A 315 21.74 -0.06 12.74
N LEU A 316 22.61 -0.93 12.24
CA LEU A 316 23.83 -0.53 11.52
C LEU A 316 23.51 0.21 10.21
N GLN A 317 22.47 -0.17 9.49
CA GLN A 317 22.06 0.52 8.27
C GLN A 317 21.60 1.95 8.57
N ILE A 318 20.78 2.14 9.62
CA ILE A 318 20.33 3.44 10.08
C ILE A 318 21.51 4.31 10.52
N GLU A 319 22.38 3.76 11.39
CA GLU A 319 23.57 4.44 11.86
C GLU A 319 24.47 4.90 10.70
N SER A 320 24.72 4.03 9.72
CA SER A 320 25.56 4.36 8.56
C SER A 320 25.04 5.59 7.78
N ILE A 321 23.72 5.66 7.52
CA ILE A 321 23.13 6.76 6.76
C ILE A 321 23.08 8.04 7.59
N LEU A 322 22.68 7.96 8.85
CA LEU A 322 22.61 9.12 9.73
C LEU A 322 23.98 9.69 10.08
N LEU A 323 25.01 8.86 10.18
CA LEU A 323 26.39 9.33 10.36
C LEU A 323 26.90 10.03 9.09
N ALA A 324 26.57 9.54 7.90
CA ALA A 324 26.89 10.24 6.65
C ALA A 324 26.17 11.60 6.59
N TYR A 325 24.92 11.68 7.04
CA TYR A 325 24.19 12.95 7.18
C TYR A 325 24.83 13.91 8.17
N LEU A 326 25.30 13.40 9.34
CA LEU A 326 26.05 14.20 10.32
C LEU A 326 27.31 14.79 9.71
N LEU A 327 28.11 14.00 8.99
CA LEU A 327 29.30 14.50 8.31
C LEU A 327 28.97 15.59 7.31
N LEU A 328 27.90 15.41 6.52
CA LEU A 328 27.38 16.43 5.60
C LEU A 328 27.06 17.75 6.34
N SER A 329 26.44 17.67 7.53
CA SER A 329 26.09 18.85 8.31
C SER A 329 27.30 19.56 8.90
N LEU A 330 28.39 18.83 9.23
CA LEU A 330 29.63 19.40 9.78
C LEU A 330 30.49 20.08 8.70
N GLU A 331 30.42 19.64 7.45
CA GLU A 331 31.11 20.30 6.34
C GLU A 331 30.63 21.74 6.11
N LYS A 332 29.40 22.04 6.52
CA LYS A 332 28.82 23.40 6.50
C LYS A 332 29.56 24.36 7.42
N ASP A 333 29.99 23.92 8.60
CA ASP A 333 30.60 24.76 9.62
C ASP A 333 32.11 25.02 9.35
N SER A 334 32.65 24.42 8.31
CA SER A 334 34.08 24.53 7.95
C SER A 334 34.34 25.46 6.75
N LEU A 335 33.32 26.14 6.23
CA LEU A 335 33.37 27.17 5.19
C LEU A 335 32.95 28.55 5.74
#